data_088909e6e5314dda5eb22a84b2d6c316
#
_entry.id   088909e6e5314dda5eb22a84b2d6c316
#
_cell.length_a   1.000
_cell.length_b   1.000
_cell.length_c   1.000
_cell.angle_alpha   90.00
_cell.angle_beta   90.00
_cell.angle_gamma   90.00
#
_symmetry.space_group_name_H-M   'P 1'
#
loop_
_entity.id
_entity.type
_entity.pdbx_description
1 polymer ?
#
loop_
_entity_poly.entity_id
_entity_poly.type
_entity_poly.pdbx_seq_one_letter_code
_entity_poly.pdbx_strand_id
1 'polypeptide(L)'
;ITSKDDLYVLSGTINATASDDGLRGKDSLTIAGGTVTVNSGGDALKSDQDNNDTKGYVSIVDGTVTLTSGGDGIDAYTDAIVTGGTVSITSGGGASAGKPSTGSAKGIKAQTYIIVDGGTTTIDAGDDAIHSDGALRLSSGTITAASGDDGVHTEVAAVLDGATVTVTQSNEALEGGLITISDGTVDLTSSDDGINASGSITVEAGLA
;
A
#
# COMPACT_ATOMS: atom_id res chain seq x y z
N ILE A 1 16.67 2.52 -10.50
CA ILE A 1 16.31 3.33 -11.69
C ILE A 1 15.68 4.62 -11.20
N THR A 2 16.21 5.78 -11.62
CA THR A 2 15.71 7.07 -11.11
C THR A 2 15.45 8.02 -12.27
N SER A 3 14.26 8.63 -12.29
CA SER A 3 13.91 9.80 -13.11
C SER A 3 13.76 11.05 -12.24
N LYS A 4 14.14 12.20 -12.78
CA LYS A 4 13.92 13.51 -12.12
C LYS A 4 12.53 14.09 -12.38
N ASP A 5 11.82 13.48 -13.32
CA ASP A 5 10.44 13.74 -13.67
C ASP A 5 9.65 12.43 -13.55
N ASP A 6 8.90 12.06 -14.54
CA ASP A 6 8.10 10.84 -14.56
C ASP A 6 8.93 9.60 -14.91
N LEU A 7 8.56 8.46 -14.35
CA LEU A 7 9.05 7.15 -14.72
C LEU A 7 7.86 6.26 -15.14
N TYR A 8 7.87 5.80 -16.40
CA TYR A 8 6.86 4.88 -16.92
C TYR A 8 7.46 3.52 -17.26
N VAL A 9 6.86 2.46 -16.72
CA VAL A 9 7.12 1.08 -17.13
C VAL A 9 5.89 0.60 -17.91
N LEU A 10 6.01 0.55 -19.24
CA LEU A 10 4.87 0.21 -20.11
C LEU A 10 4.74 -1.30 -20.31
N SER A 11 5.87 -2.01 -20.40
CA SER A 11 5.92 -3.46 -20.62
C SER A 11 7.35 -3.97 -20.45
N GLY A 12 7.55 -5.28 -20.64
CA GLY A 12 8.87 -5.92 -20.59
C GLY A 12 9.19 -6.46 -19.20
N THR A 13 10.47 -6.79 -18.97
CA THR A 13 10.93 -7.35 -17.69
C THR A 13 12.00 -6.46 -17.08
N ILE A 14 11.79 -6.04 -15.86
CA ILE A 14 12.74 -5.29 -15.03
C ILE A 14 13.09 -6.12 -13.81
N ASN A 15 14.40 -6.33 -13.59
CA ASN A 15 14.94 -6.85 -12.35
C ASN A 15 15.90 -5.78 -11.80
N ALA A 16 15.54 -5.13 -10.71
CA ALA A 16 16.34 -4.09 -10.09
C ALA A 16 16.80 -4.51 -8.68
N THR A 17 18.09 -4.30 -8.41
CA THR A 17 18.64 -4.42 -7.06
C THR A 17 19.35 -3.12 -6.73
N ALA A 18 19.01 -2.51 -5.60
CA ALA A 18 19.53 -1.22 -5.16
C ALA A 18 19.86 -1.25 -3.67
N SER A 19 20.88 -0.49 -3.26
CA SER A 19 21.22 -0.30 -1.84
C SER A 19 20.37 0.78 -1.17
N ASP A 20 19.70 1.60 -1.95
CA ASP A 20 18.76 2.64 -1.60
C ASP A 20 17.46 2.36 -2.34
N ASP A 21 16.73 3.37 -2.85
CA ASP A 21 15.46 3.18 -3.56
C ASP A 21 15.60 2.38 -4.86
N GLY A 22 14.63 1.54 -5.14
CA GLY A 22 14.62 0.67 -6.32
C GLY A 22 14.27 1.40 -7.61
N LEU A 23 13.00 1.73 -7.80
CA LEU A 23 12.48 2.55 -8.90
C LEU A 23 11.93 3.85 -8.34
N ARG A 24 12.42 4.98 -8.86
CA ARG A 24 11.97 6.30 -8.43
C ARG A 24 11.65 7.18 -9.63
N GLY A 25 10.42 7.69 -9.68
CA GLY A 25 10.02 8.81 -10.53
C GLY A 25 9.68 9.97 -9.64
N LYS A 26 10.44 11.11 -9.73
CA LYS A 26 10.23 12.19 -8.77
C LYS A 26 8.81 12.75 -8.86
N ASP A 27 8.35 13.05 -10.06
CA ASP A 27 7.02 13.61 -10.29
C ASP A 27 5.93 12.53 -10.27
N SER A 28 6.21 11.40 -10.90
CA SER A 28 5.34 10.21 -10.82
C SER A 28 6.08 8.93 -11.19
N LEU A 29 5.58 7.81 -10.68
CA LEU A 29 5.97 6.47 -11.10
C LEU A 29 4.72 5.70 -11.53
N THR A 30 4.68 5.26 -12.79
CA THR A 30 3.58 4.45 -13.31
C THR A 30 4.07 3.13 -13.87
N ILE A 31 3.50 2.03 -13.38
CA ILE A 31 3.66 0.69 -13.96
C ILE A 31 2.37 0.36 -14.70
N ALA A 32 2.42 0.40 -16.04
CA ALA A 32 1.28 0.13 -16.91
C ALA A 32 1.21 -1.35 -17.35
N GLY A 33 2.27 -2.12 -17.10
CA GLY A 33 2.32 -3.54 -17.43
C GLY A 33 3.75 -4.09 -17.36
N GLY A 34 3.88 -5.37 -17.72
CA GLY A 34 5.17 -6.09 -17.71
C GLY A 34 5.42 -6.86 -16.41
N THR A 35 6.67 -7.28 -16.22
CA THR A 35 7.12 -7.97 -15.00
C THR A 35 8.20 -7.13 -14.33
N VAL A 36 7.95 -6.67 -13.14
CA VAL A 36 8.85 -5.81 -12.36
C VAL A 36 9.21 -6.52 -11.06
N THR A 37 10.50 -6.75 -10.86
CA THR A 37 11.03 -7.32 -9.62
C THR A 37 12.05 -6.35 -9.04
N VAL A 38 11.83 -5.91 -7.82
CA VAL A 38 12.70 -4.96 -7.11
C VAL A 38 13.16 -5.56 -5.80
N ASN A 39 14.46 -5.40 -5.52
CA ASN A 39 15.05 -5.66 -4.21
C ASN A 39 15.87 -4.42 -3.81
N SER A 40 15.40 -3.69 -2.80
CA SER A 40 15.97 -2.41 -2.38
C SER A 40 16.31 -2.37 -0.90
N GLY A 41 17.33 -1.60 -0.54
CA GLY A 41 17.64 -1.29 0.86
C GLY A 41 16.79 -0.15 1.42
N GLY A 42 16.33 0.76 0.57
CA GLY A 42 15.33 1.80 0.82
C GLY A 42 13.94 1.36 0.34
N ASP A 43 13.19 2.29 -0.25
CA ASP A 43 11.85 2.03 -0.78
C ASP A 43 11.93 1.30 -2.12
N ALA A 44 10.99 0.38 -2.39
CA ALA A 44 11.04 -0.34 -3.65
C ALA A 44 10.51 0.51 -4.82
N LEU A 45 9.34 1.14 -4.66
CA LEU A 45 8.78 2.12 -5.60
C LEU A 45 8.58 3.45 -4.87
N LYS A 46 9.08 4.53 -5.46
CA LYS A 46 9.04 5.85 -4.83
C LYS A 46 8.65 6.97 -5.78
N SER A 47 7.81 7.89 -5.28
CA SER A 47 7.58 9.20 -5.88
C SER A 47 7.52 10.27 -4.79
N ASP A 48 8.38 11.28 -4.86
CA ASP A 48 8.65 12.19 -3.73
C ASP A 48 8.59 13.68 -4.11
N GLN A 49 7.77 14.05 -5.09
CA GLN A 49 7.52 15.46 -5.41
C GLN A 49 6.62 16.10 -4.33
N ASP A 50 7.18 17.00 -3.55
CA ASP A 50 6.62 17.57 -2.33
C ASP A 50 6.06 19.00 -2.46
N ASN A 51 6.07 19.58 -3.66
CA ASN A 51 5.66 20.97 -3.87
C ASN A 51 4.60 21.13 -4.98
N ASN A 52 3.93 20.06 -5.35
CA ASN A 52 2.89 20.06 -6.35
C ASN A 52 1.90 18.90 -6.11
N ASP A 53 0.70 19.20 -5.66
CA ASP A 53 -0.33 18.24 -5.27
C ASP A 53 -0.87 17.37 -6.44
N THR A 54 -0.48 17.66 -7.68
CA THR A 54 -0.81 16.83 -8.85
C THR A 54 0.33 15.87 -9.23
N LYS A 55 1.38 15.82 -8.44
CA LYS A 55 2.59 15.01 -8.63
C LYS A 55 2.89 14.23 -7.35
N GLY A 56 3.95 13.45 -7.33
CA GLY A 56 4.34 12.69 -6.15
C GLY A 56 3.56 11.36 -6.00
N TYR A 57 2.91 10.86 -7.05
CA TYR A 57 2.10 9.65 -6.99
C TYR A 57 2.80 8.42 -7.57
N VAL A 58 2.39 7.26 -7.07
CA VAL A 58 2.75 5.95 -7.62
C VAL A 58 1.47 5.26 -8.11
N SER A 59 1.47 4.79 -9.37
CA SER A 59 0.33 4.09 -9.96
C SER A 59 0.74 2.74 -10.54
N ILE A 60 -0.01 1.68 -10.19
CA ILE A 60 0.10 0.35 -10.79
C ILE A 60 -1.22 0.05 -11.50
N VAL A 61 -1.17 0.02 -12.83
CA VAL A 61 -2.34 -0.18 -13.68
C VAL A 61 -2.52 -1.66 -14.03
N ASP A 62 -1.41 -2.35 -14.31
CA ASP A 62 -1.39 -3.78 -14.66
C ASP A 62 0.05 -4.32 -14.52
N GLY A 63 0.23 -5.62 -14.71
CA GLY A 63 1.51 -6.33 -14.69
C GLY A 63 1.68 -7.25 -13.50
N THR A 64 2.88 -7.83 -13.40
CA THR A 64 3.30 -8.63 -12.24
C THR A 64 4.44 -7.87 -11.53
N VAL A 65 4.16 -7.40 -10.33
CA VAL A 65 5.06 -6.55 -9.56
C VAL A 65 5.43 -7.26 -8.26
N THR A 66 6.72 -7.51 -8.07
CA THR A 66 7.26 -8.16 -6.86
C THR A 66 8.28 -7.23 -6.21
N LEU A 67 8.00 -6.79 -5.01
CA LEU A 67 8.78 -5.82 -4.27
C LEU A 67 9.31 -6.43 -2.98
N THR A 68 10.62 -6.27 -2.76
CA THR A 68 11.26 -6.53 -1.47
C THR A 68 12.04 -5.28 -1.10
N SER A 69 11.76 -4.71 0.05
CA SER A 69 12.34 -3.44 0.51
C SER A 69 12.81 -3.49 1.95
N GLY A 70 13.87 -2.75 2.24
CA GLY A 70 14.26 -2.46 3.62
C GLY A 70 13.43 -1.32 4.23
N GLY A 71 13.00 -0.38 3.40
CA GLY A 71 12.03 0.68 3.68
C GLY A 71 10.61 0.28 3.27
N ASP A 72 9.85 1.24 2.72
CA ASP A 72 8.49 1.01 2.28
C ASP A 72 8.45 0.24 0.95
N GLY A 73 7.43 -0.57 0.74
CA GLY A 73 7.22 -1.23 -0.54
C GLY A 73 6.86 -0.23 -1.64
N ILE A 74 5.88 0.63 -1.35
CA ILE A 74 5.49 1.78 -2.16
C ILE A 74 5.45 3.01 -1.25
N ASP A 75 6.24 4.04 -1.57
CA ASP A 75 6.24 5.35 -0.91
C ASP A 75 5.84 6.44 -1.90
N ALA A 76 4.62 6.95 -1.75
CA ALA A 76 4.07 8.03 -2.56
C ALA A 76 3.89 9.29 -1.72
N TYR A 77 4.43 10.42 -2.19
CA TYR A 77 4.24 11.69 -1.48
C TYR A 77 2.78 12.16 -1.52
N THR A 78 2.07 11.91 -2.61
CA THR A 78 0.64 12.21 -2.69
C THR A 78 -0.19 10.93 -2.65
N ASP A 79 -0.31 10.22 -3.78
CA ASP A 79 -1.27 9.14 -3.94
C ASP A 79 -0.61 7.82 -4.33
N ALA A 80 -1.05 6.72 -3.75
CA ALA A 80 -0.75 5.38 -4.21
C ALA A 80 -2.02 4.74 -4.81
N ILE A 81 -1.94 4.34 -6.09
CA ILE A 81 -3.09 3.90 -6.86
C ILE A 81 -2.81 2.52 -7.47
N VAL A 82 -3.65 1.54 -7.16
CA VAL A 82 -3.60 0.19 -7.76
C VAL A 82 -4.95 -0.09 -8.43
N THR A 83 -4.95 -0.20 -9.75
CA THR A 83 -6.18 -0.47 -10.52
C THR A 83 -6.19 -1.84 -11.18
N GLY A 84 -5.08 -2.59 -11.09
CA GLY A 84 -4.98 -3.92 -11.68
C GLY A 84 -3.64 -4.60 -11.42
N GLY A 85 -3.44 -5.73 -12.09
CA GLY A 85 -2.21 -6.53 -11.99
C GLY A 85 -2.15 -7.43 -10.76
N THR A 86 -0.96 -8.01 -10.57
CA THR A 86 -0.63 -8.83 -9.39
C THR A 86 0.56 -8.19 -8.69
N VAL A 87 0.35 -7.73 -7.47
CA VAL A 87 1.33 -7.01 -6.66
C VAL A 87 1.66 -7.83 -5.42
N SER A 88 2.95 -8.11 -5.21
CA SER A 88 3.46 -8.78 -4.02
C SER A 88 4.52 -7.91 -3.36
N ILE A 89 4.35 -7.59 -2.09
CA ILE A 89 5.20 -6.69 -1.33
C ILE A 89 5.69 -7.40 -0.08
N THR A 90 7.01 -7.33 0.17
CA THR A 90 7.61 -7.64 1.47
C THR A 90 8.47 -6.44 1.88
N SER A 91 8.11 -5.76 2.94
CA SER A 91 8.80 -4.58 3.45
C SER A 91 9.34 -4.81 4.86
N GLY A 92 10.55 -4.31 5.14
CA GLY A 92 11.16 -4.38 6.46
C GLY A 92 11.40 -5.81 7.02
N GLY A 93 11.40 -6.83 6.16
CA GLY A 93 11.52 -8.23 6.55
C GLY A 93 10.20 -8.91 6.90
N GLY A 94 9.06 -8.26 6.62
CA GLY A 94 7.70 -8.78 6.82
C GLY A 94 7.18 -8.65 8.26
N ALA A 95 5.93 -9.02 8.45
CA ALA A 95 5.17 -8.88 9.70
C ALA A 95 5.88 -9.52 10.92
N SER A 96 6.56 -10.64 10.69
CA SER A 96 7.28 -11.33 11.77
C SER A 96 8.52 -10.58 12.27
N ALA A 97 9.03 -9.62 11.51
CA ALA A 97 10.13 -8.76 11.93
C ALA A 97 9.67 -7.68 12.93
N GLY A 98 8.39 -7.31 12.85
CA GLY A 98 7.78 -6.26 13.65
C GLY A 98 8.15 -4.85 13.19
N LYS A 99 7.46 -3.87 13.75
CA LYS A 99 7.68 -2.45 13.46
C LYS A 99 9.12 -2.05 13.77
N PRO A 100 9.84 -1.43 12.83
CA PRO A 100 11.21 -1.00 13.06
C PRO A 100 11.25 0.13 14.11
N SER A 101 12.27 0.14 14.95
CA SER A 101 12.45 1.19 15.94
C SER A 101 12.82 2.56 15.34
N THR A 102 13.25 2.60 14.11
CA THR A 102 13.61 3.81 13.36
C THR A 102 13.30 3.58 11.89
N GLY A 103 12.83 4.65 11.19
CA GLY A 103 12.45 4.56 9.78
C GLY A 103 11.03 4.06 9.60
N SER A 104 10.72 3.68 8.37
CA SER A 104 9.42 3.16 7.93
C SER A 104 9.64 1.85 7.19
N ALA A 105 8.71 0.92 7.30
CA ALA A 105 8.71 -0.37 6.60
C ALA A 105 7.27 -0.78 6.26
N LYS A 106 6.51 0.18 5.75
CA LYS A 106 5.12 -0.02 5.37
C LYS A 106 5.02 -0.73 4.02
N GLY A 107 3.95 -1.46 3.81
CA GLY A 107 3.70 -2.09 2.52
C GLY A 107 3.40 -1.03 1.45
N ILE A 108 2.30 -0.31 1.61
CA ILE A 108 1.90 0.82 0.76
C ILE A 108 1.72 2.03 1.66
N LYS A 109 2.41 3.11 1.32
CA LYS A 109 2.33 4.39 2.04
C LYS A 109 2.00 5.53 1.08
N ALA A 110 1.09 6.40 1.50
CA ALA A 110 0.79 7.65 0.81
C ALA A 110 0.39 8.76 1.81
N GLN A 111 0.71 10.02 1.49
CA GLN A 111 0.34 11.12 2.39
C GLN A 111 -1.09 11.60 2.15
N THR A 112 -1.63 11.46 0.94
CA THR A 112 -2.95 12.00 0.61
C THR A 112 -3.99 10.91 0.43
N TYR A 113 -3.85 10.05 -0.59
CA TYR A 113 -4.81 8.99 -0.85
C TYR A 113 -4.17 7.65 -1.18
N ILE A 114 -4.80 6.58 -0.70
CA ILE A 114 -4.57 5.23 -1.24
C ILE A 114 -5.86 4.75 -1.89
N ILE A 115 -5.77 4.33 -3.15
CA ILE A 115 -6.89 3.80 -3.91
C ILE A 115 -6.52 2.42 -4.42
N VAL A 116 -7.31 1.41 -4.04
CA VAL A 116 -7.24 0.07 -4.66
C VAL A 116 -8.58 -0.19 -5.33
N ASP A 117 -8.55 -0.21 -6.66
CA ASP A 117 -9.73 -0.39 -7.52
C ASP A 117 -9.53 -1.58 -8.49
N GLY A 118 -8.85 -2.63 -8.04
CA GLY A 118 -8.66 -3.84 -8.83
C GLY A 118 -7.38 -4.60 -8.53
N GLY A 119 -7.21 -5.71 -9.26
CA GLY A 119 -6.03 -6.56 -9.15
C GLY A 119 -6.00 -7.47 -7.92
N THR A 120 -4.82 -8.04 -7.69
CA THR A 120 -4.54 -8.87 -6.50
C THR A 120 -3.29 -8.32 -5.83
N THR A 121 -3.42 -7.90 -4.59
CA THR A 121 -2.33 -7.31 -3.80
C THR A 121 -2.09 -8.16 -2.56
N THR A 122 -0.86 -8.63 -2.39
CA THR A 122 -0.42 -9.37 -1.19
C THR A 122 0.70 -8.59 -0.52
N ILE A 123 0.57 -8.33 0.77
CA ILE A 123 1.49 -7.49 1.54
C ILE A 123 1.93 -8.25 2.79
N ASP A 124 3.24 -8.26 3.03
CA ASP A 124 3.87 -8.72 4.27
C ASP A 124 4.81 -7.60 4.74
N ALA A 125 4.37 -6.80 5.70
CA ALA A 125 5.04 -5.57 6.11
C ALA A 125 5.55 -5.64 7.56
N GLY A 126 6.74 -5.11 7.80
CA GLY A 126 7.28 -4.98 9.16
C GLY A 126 6.56 -3.92 10.01
N ASP A 127 6.05 -2.89 9.40
CA ASP A 127 5.20 -1.82 9.95
C ASP A 127 3.76 -2.03 9.45
N ASP A 128 2.98 -0.98 9.17
CA ASP A 128 1.62 -1.11 8.63
C ASP A 128 1.62 -1.71 7.22
N ALA A 129 0.64 -2.56 6.91
CA ALA A 129 0.57 -3.07 5.55
C ALA A 129 0.09 -1.99 4.56
N ILE A 130 -0.93 -1.21 4.92
CA ILE A 130 -1.42 -0.07 4.13
C ILE A 130 -1.56 1.13 5.07
N HIS A 131 -0.91 2.25 4.73
CA HIS A 131 -0.94 3.46 5.56
C HIS A 131 -1.15 4.73 4.73
N SER A 132 -2.18 5.51 5.06
CA SER A 132 -2.40 6.84 4.50
C SER A 132 -2.49 7.90 5.59
N ASP A 133 -1.70 8.97 5.49
CA ASP A 133 -1.86 10.15 6.36
C ASP A 133 -3.18 10.91 6.06
N GLY A 134 -3.79 10.68 4.91
CA GLY A 134 -5.08 11.23 4.51
C GLY A 134 -6.19 10.19 4.57
N ALA A 135 -6.67 9.75 3.42
CA ALA A 135 -7.76 8.79 3.32
C ALA A 135 -7.43 7.62 2.41
N LEU A 136 -8.19 6.55 2.53
CA LEU A 136 -8.08 5.41 1.62
C LEU A 136 -9.45 4.93 1.16
N ARG A 137 -9.47 4.32 -0.05
CA ARG A 137 -10.62 3.63 -0.60
C ARG A 137 -10.21 2.30 -1.21
N LEU A 138 -10.89 1.24 -0.78
CA LEU A 138 -10.72 -0.12 -1.29
C LEU A 138 -12.03 -0.53 -1.97
N SER A 139 -12.14 -0.25 -3.28
CA SER A 139 -13.40 -0.35 -4.03
C SER A 139 -13.53 -1.65 -4.83
N SER A 140 -12.41 -2.33 -5.10
CA SER A 140 -12.43 -3.57 -5.89
C SER A 140 -11.10 -4.32 -5.73
N GLY A 141 -11.04 -5.56 -6.23
CA GLY A 141 -9.86 -6.42 -6.16
C GLY A 141 -9.77 -7.26 -4.90
N THR A 142 -8.64 -7.94 -4.74
CA THR A 142 -8.36 -8.81 -3.58
C THR A 142 -7.08 -8.34 -2.89
N ILE A 143 -7.18 -8.07 -1.61
CA ILE A 143 -6.07 -7.63 -0.76
C ILE A 143 -5.87 -8.64 0.34
N THR A 144 -4.66 -9.15 0.48
CA THR A 144 -4.25 -10.00 1.61
C THR A 144 -3.07 -9.32 2.30
N ALA A 145 -3.21 -9.01 3.57
CA ALA A 145 -2.24 -8.25 4.34
C ALA A 145 -1.81 -8.99 5.60
N ALA A 146 -0.52 -8.93 5.88
CA ALA A 146 0.08 -9.21 7.17
C ALA A 146 0.97 -8.04 7.56
N SER A 147 0.95 -7.62 8.82
CA SER A 147 1.73 -6.49 9.32
C SER A 147 2.30 -6.75 10.70
N GLY A 148 3.40 -6.08 11.00
CA GLY A 148 3.99 -6.05 12.33
C GLY A 148 3.38 -4.99 13.24
N ASP A 149 2.60 -4.07 12.66
CA ASP A 149 1.77 -3.06 13.33
C ASP A 149 0.35 -3.16 12.77
N ASP A 150 -0.19 -2.16 12.07
CA ASP A 150 -1.58 -2.17 11.64
C ASP A 150 -1.78 -2.75 10.25
N GLY A 151 -2.89 -3.47 10.06
CA GLY A 151 -3.23 -4.05 8.76
C GLY A 151 -3.55 -2.96 7.72
N VAL A 152 -4.51 -2.12 8.03
CA VAL A 152 -4.93 -0.97 7.23
C VAL A 152 -5.10 0.22 8.17
N HIS A 153 -4.29 1.26 7.99
CA HIS A 153 -4.33 2.46 8.82
C HIS A 153 -4.55 3.71 7.97
N THR A 154 -5.39 4.62 8.45
CA THR A 154 -5.56 5.95 7.88
C THR A 154 -5.89 7.00 8.93
N GLU A 155 -5.25 8.16 8.84
CA GLU A 155 -5.50 9.24 9.82
C GLU A 155 -6.90 9.87 9.68
N VAL A 156 -7.46 9.93 8.47
CA VAL A 156 -8.70 10.66 8.21
C VAL A 156 -9.89 9.73 7.96
N ALA A 157 -9.89 8.96 6.87
CA ALA A 157 -11.03 8.13 6.53
C ALA A 157 -10.67 6.88 5.72
N ALA A 158 -11.24 5.75 6.08
CA ALA A 158 -11.23 4.50 5.33
C ALA A 158 -12.61 4.21 4.75
N VAL A 159 -12.68 3.94 3.45
CA VAL A 159 -13.88 3.50 2.75
C VAL A 159 -13.61 2.15 2.08
N LEU A 160 -14.32 1.13 2.51
CA LEU A 160 -14.31 -0.22 1.92
C LEU A 160 -15.68 -0.43 1.27
N ASP A 161 -15.73 -0.38 -0.05
CA ASP A 161 -16.99 -0.37 -0.81
C ASP A 161 -17.01 -1.34 -2.00
N GLY A 162 -16.26 -2.47 -1.88
CA GLY A 162 -16.34 -3.55 -2.89
C GLY A 162 -15.15 -4.49 -2.95
N ALA A 163 -14.02 -4.16 -2.33
CA ALA A 163 -12.86 -5.04 -2.30
C ALA A 163 -13.06 -6.26 -1.38
N THR A 164 -12.32 -7.34 -1.67
CA THR A 164 -12.09 -8.43 -0.71
C THR A 164 -10.81 -8.13 0.07
N VAL A 165 -10.93 -7.87 1.35
CA VAL A 165 -9.82 -7.53 2.25
C VAL A 165 -9.67 -8.59 3.31
N THR A 166 -8.50 -9.22 3.37
CA THR A 166 -8.13 -10.20 4.40
C THR A 166 -6.87 -9.73 5.12
N VAL A 167 -6.99 -9.41 6.39
CA VAL A 167 -5.84 -9.17 7.27
C VAL A 167 -5.58 -10.45 8.08
N THR A 168 -4.42 -11.04 7.86
CA THR A 168 -4.06 -12.34 8.45
C THR A 168 -3.24 -12.22 9.73
N GLN A 169 -2.60 -11.07 9.93
CA GLN A 169 -1.83 -10.71 11.13
C GLN A 169 -1.74 -9.19 11.22
N SER A 170 -1.96 -8.63 12.40
CA SER A 170 -1.75 -7.21 12.71
C SER A 170 -1.81 -6.95 14.21
N ASN A 171 -1.50 -5.74 14.63
CA ASN A 171 -1.87 -5.21 15.94
C ASN A 171 -3.35 -4.77 15.89
N GLU A 172 -3.70 -3.68 15.23
CA GLU A 172 -5.06 -3.39 14.79
C GLU A 172 -5.24 -3.79 13.31
N ALA A 173 -6.39 -4.40 12.99
CA ALA A 173 -6.56 -4.86 11.62
C ALA A 173 -7.05 -3.76 10.67
N LEU A 174 -7.90 -2.87 11.15
CA LEU A 174 -8.37 -1.68 10.45
C LEU A 174 -8.47 -0.51 11.42
N GLU A 175 -7.60 0.48 11.25
CA GLU A 175 -7.57 1.69 12.07
C GLU A 175 -7.86 2.94 11.22
N GLY A 176 -8.59 3.91 11.80
CA GLY A 176 -8.85 5.16 11.08
C GLY A 176 -9.61 6.23 11.85
N GLY A 177 -9.60 7.45 11.30
CA GLY A 177 -10.41 8.54 11.82
C GLY A 177 -11.91 8.26 11.67
N LEU A 178 -12.35 8.00 10.44
CA LEU A 178 -13.71 7.57 10.09
C LEU A 178 -13.63 6.29 9.26
N ILE A 179 -14.45 5.30 9.56
CA ILE A 179 -14.46 4.03 8.85
C ILE A 179 -15.85 3.76 8.29
N THR A 180 -15.93 3.50 6.98
CA THR A 180 -17.15 3.08 6.30
C THR A 180 -16.90 1.78 5.56
N ILE A 181 -17.69 0.75 5.87
CA ILE A 181 -17.69 -0.52 5.16
C ILE A 181 -19.09 -0.71 4.59
N SER A 182 -19.25 -0.55 3.27
CA SER A 182 -20.55 -0.55 2.62
C SER A 182 -20.79 -1.71 1.66
N ASP A 183 -19.70 -2.36 1.20
CA ASP A 183 -19.77 -3.54 0.31
C ASP A 183 -18.44 -4.30 0.35
N GLY A 184 -18.40 -5.51 -0.24
CA GLY A 184 -17.22 -6.37 -0.32
C GLY A 184 -17.19 -7.45 0.77
N THR A 185 -16.00 -7.98 1.00
CA THR A 185 -15.73 -8.97 2.07
C THR A 185 -14.56 -8.49 2.90
N VAL A 186 -14.74 -8.45 4.21
CA VAL A 186 -13.69 -8.00 5.14
C VAL A 186 -13.50 -9.09 6.20
N ASP A 187 -12.31 -9.71 6.20
CA ASP A 187 -11.88 -10.73 7.16
C ASP A 187 -10.63 -10.24 7.90
N LEU A 188 -10.76 -10.03 9.20
CA LEU A 188 -9.77 -9.32 10.00
C LEU A 188 -9.25 -10.19 11.14
N THR A 189 -7.93 -10.36 11.20
CA THR A 189 -7.23 -10.99 12.32
C THR A 189 -6.25 -10.00 12.94
N SER A 190 -6.40 -9.71 14.22
CA SER A 190 -5.58 -8.78 14.99
C SER A 190 -5.24 -9.34 16.37
N SER A 191 -4.19 -8.81 16.99
CA SER A 191 -3.81 -9.12 18.36
C SER A 191 -4.43 -8.16 19.38
N ASP A 192 -4.92 -7.01 18.95
CA ASP A 192 -5.63 -6.02 19.74
C ASP A 192 -7.02 -5.79 19.11
N ASP A 193 -7.31 -4.66 18.51
CA ASP A 193 -8.64 -4.38 17.96
C ASP A 193 -8.81 -4.84 16.52
N GLY A 194 -9.95 -5.48 16.21
CA GLY A 194 -10.30 -5.81 14.83
C GLY A 194 -10.56 -4.58 13.98
N ILE A 195 -11.32 -3.61 14.54
CA ILE A 195 -11.57 -2.29 13.94
C ILE A 195 -11.48 -1.24 15.04
N ASN A 196 -10.62 -0.26 14.86
CA ASN A 196 -10.41 0.87 15.76
C ASN A 196 -10.66 2.19 15.03
N ALA A 197 -11.54 3.05 15.54
CA ALA A 197 -11.77 4.36 14.96
C ALA A 197 -11.83 5.44 16.03
N SER A 198 -11.08 6.52 15.83
CA SER A 198 -11.16 7.70 16.70
C SER A 198 -12.47 8.49 16.53
N GLY A 199 -13.19 8.29 15.45
CA GLY A 199 -14.50 8.87 15.15
C GLY A 199 -15.59 7.81 15.00
N SER A 200 -16.28 7.78 13.87
CA SER A 200 -17.41 6.88 13.63
C SER A 200 -17.04 5.68 12.79
N ILE A 201 -17.62 4.53 13.12
CA ILE A 201 -17.62 3.33 12.27
C ILE A 201 -19.02 3.16 11.71
N THR A 202 -19.16 3.04 10.39
CA THR A 202 -20.40 2.74 9.70
C THR A 202 -20.24 1.42 8.95
N VAL A 203 -21.12 0.45 9.25
CA VAL A 203 -21.20 -0.82 8.54
C VAL A 203 -22.60 -0.93 7.96
N GLU A 204 -22.71 -1.04 6.65
CA GLU A 204 -24.00 -1.16 5.96
C GLU A 204 -24.42 -2.63 5.82
N ALA A 205 -25.71 -2.88 5.58
CA ALA A 205 -26.23 -4.22 5.44
C ALA A 205 -25.68 -4.91 4.18
N GLY A 206 -25.30 -6.18 4.30
CA GLY A 206 -24.83 -7.00 3.19
C GLY A 206 -23.40 -7.53 3.37
N LEU A 207 -22.71 -7.16 4.43
CA LEU A 207 -21.43 -7.77 4.80
C LEU A 207 -21.71 -9.16 5.42
N ALA A 208 -21.10 -10.17 4.85
CA ALA A 208 -21.21 -11.56 5.32
C ALA A 208 -20.00 -11.91 6.19
#